data_6ed72811ada03b3f0b00effb31f62f8e
#
_entry.id   6ed72811ada03b3f0b00effb31f62f8e
#
_cell.length_a   1.000
_cell.length_b   1.000
_cell.length_c   1.000
_cell.angle_alpha   90.00
_cell.angle_beta   90.00
_cell.angle_gamma   90.00
#
_symmetry.space_group_name_H-M   'P 1'
#
loop_
_entity.id
_entity.type
_entity.pdbx_description
1 polymer ?
#
loop_
_entity_poly.entity_id
_entity_poly.type
_entity_poly.pdbx_seq_one_letter_code
_entity_poly.pdbx_strand_id
1 'polypeptide(L)'
;MNQIMDLPPGLTHYLAVGALLFVLGIIGFLARRNMILMFLNAELMIQGVALNFVAFARHRGNLEGQGFVLFLLAVAACEAAIALALILVLYRTQNSLDVSLWQNLREEGLEPIVDEEPLPLAPLEEKSPSLTVAGPGPAQPEETSHV
;
A
#
# COMPACT_ATOMS: atom_id res chain seq x y z
N MET A 1 -17.72 16.68 -24.91
CA MET A 1 -16.70 15.69 -24.58
C MET A 1 -15.33 15.99 -25.22
N ASN A 2 -15.23 17.06 -26.07
CA ASN A 2 -13.97 17.41 -26.78
C ASN A 2 -13.07 18.45 -26.09
N GLN A 3 -13.51 19.06 -24.99
CA GLN A 3 -12.73 20.12 -24.33
C GLN A 3 -11.44 19.62 -23.63
N ILE A 4 -11.29 18.32 -23.40
CA ILE A 4 -10.08 17.75 -22.80
C ILE A 4 -8.94 17.63 -23.83
N MET A 5 -9.28 17.58 -25.12
CA MET A 5 -8.27 17.50 -26.21
C MET A 5 -7.66 18.85 -26.61
N ASP A 6 -8.29 19.97 -26.22
CA ASP A 6 -7.82 21.33 -26.56
C ASP A 6 -6.90 21.94 -25.49
N LEU A 7 -6.52 21.17 -24.48
CA LEU A 7 -5.58 21.63 -23.44
C LEU A 7 -4.17 21.76 -24.05
N PRO A 8 -3.44 22.85 -23.74
CA PRO A 8 -2.08 23.00 -24.22
C PRO A 8 -1.22 21.81 -23.74
N PRO A 9 -0.35 21.29 -24.60
CA PRO A 9 0.40 20.07 -24.32
C PRO A 9 1.18 20.11 -23.00
N GLY A 10 1.66 21.27 -22.60
CA GLY A 10 2.32 21.45 -21.30
C GLY A 10 1.40 21.17 -20.11
N LEU A 11 0.17 21.68 -20.11
CA LEU A 11 -0.79 21.45 -19.03
C LEU A 11 -1.17 19.98 -18.91
N THR A 12 -1.45 19.33 -20.05
CA THR A 12 -1.81 17.91 -20.09
C THR A 12 -0.76 17.01 -19.46
N HIS A 13 0.53 17.29 -19.73
CA HIS A 13 1.62 16.52 -19.13
C HIS A 13 1.67 16.66 -17.60
N TYR A 14 1.54 17.88 -17.07
CA TYR A 14 1.52 18.08 -15.62
C TYR A 14 0.33 17.42 -14.95
N LEU A 15 -0.88 17.51 -15.56
CA LEU A 15 -2.07 16.84 -15.05
C LEU A 15 -1.92 15.32 -15.08
N ALA A 16 -1.34 14.77 -16.15
CA ALA A 16 -1.10 13.33 -16.25
C ALA A 16 -0.11 12.84 -15.15
N VAL A 17 0.98 13.58 -14.91
CA VAL A 17 1.94 13.25 -13.85
C VAL A 17 1.28 13.35 -12.48
N GLY A 18 0.51 14.43 -12.21
CA GLY A 18 -0.22 14.57 -10.94
C GLY A 18 -1.22 13.45 -10.71
N ALA A 19 -1.99 13.07 -11.74
CA ALA A 19 -2.92 11.95 -11.68
C ALA A 19 -2.20 10.62 -11.43
N LEU A 20 -1.06 10.39 -12.10
CA LEU A 20 -0.26 9.18 -11.91
C LEU A 20 0.28 9.08 -10.49
N LEU A 21 0.83 10.17 -9.93
CA LEU A 21 1.29 10.22 -8.54
C LEU A 21 0.14 9.91 -7.56
N PHE A 22 -1.05 10.48 -7.81
CA PHE A 22 -2.22 10.26 -6.97
C PHE A 22 -2.66 8.79 -6.99
N VAL A 23 -2.75 8.18 -8.19
CA VAL A 23 -3.12 6.76 -8.34
C VAL A 23 -2.08 5.83 -7.70
N LEU A 24 -0.78 6.10 -7.88
CA LEU A 24 0.28 5.35 -7.23
C LEU A 24 0.19 5.46 -5.70
N GLY A 25 -0.12 6.66 -5.19
CA GLY A 25 -0.36 6.88 -3.77
C GLY A 25 -1.53 6.04 -3.24
N ILE A 26 -2.67 5.99 -3.94
CA ILE A 26 -3.81 5.15 -3.57
C ILE A 26 -3.41 3.67 -3.53
N ILE A 27 -2.77 3.19 -4.59
CA ILE A 27 -2.35 1.79 -4.68
C ILE A 27 -1.39 1.44 -3.53
N GLY A 28 -0.39 2.28 -3.29
CA GLY A 28 0.58 2.08 -2.22
C GLY A 28 -0.05 2.13 -0.82
N PHE A 29 -1.03 3.02 -0.61
CA PHE A 29 -1.76 3.16 0.65
C PHE A 29 -2.59 1.91 0.97
N LEU A 30 -3.30 1.37 -0.02
CA LEU A 30 -4.15 0.19 0.15
C LEU A 30 -3.36 -1.13 0.18
N ALA A 31 -2.22 -1.19 -0.53
CA ALA A 31 -1.42 -2.40 -0.65
C ALA A 31 -0.53 -2.68 0.57
N ARG A 32 -0.32 -1.72 1.45
CA ARG A 32 0.64 -1.84 2.56
C ARG A 32 -0.04 -1.65 3.91
N ARG A 33 0.33 -2.50 4.86
CA ARG A 33 -0.15 -2.43 6.26
C ARG A 33 0.83 -1.72 7.19
N ASN A 34 1.95 -1.24 6.67
CA ASN A 34 2.95 -0.52 7.45
C ASN A 34 2.57 0.96 7.56
N MET A 35 2.43 1.47 8.78
CA MET A 35 1.98 2.84 9.07
C MET A 35 2.85 3.90 8.39
N ILE A 36 4.18 3.72 8.37
CA ILE A 36 5.09 4.68 7.71
C ILE A 36 4.84 4.70 6.20
N LEU A 37 4.72 3.52 5.57
CA LEU A 37 4.46 3.43 4.14
C LEU A 37 3.09 3.97 3.77
N MET A 38 2.07 3.73 4.60
CA MET A 38 0.74 4.32 4.40
C MET A 38 0.82 5.84 4.45
N PHE A 39 1.51 6.40 5.44
CA PHE A 39 1.70 7.84 5.57
C PHE A 39 2.44 8.42 4.34
N LEU A 40 3.56 7.82 3.92
CA LEU A 40 4.30 8.27 2.73
C LEU A 40 3.46 8.21 1.44
N ASN A 41 2.59 7.21 1.31
CA ASN A 41 1.68 7.13 0.16
C ASN A 41 0.56 8.16 0.21
N ALA A 42 0.05 8.51 1.39
CA ALA A 42 -0.89 9.62 1.56
C ALA A 42 -0.24 10.95 1.17
N GLU A 43 1.00 11.18 1.58
CA GLU A 43 1.80 12.35 1.19
C GLU A 43 2.00 12.41 -0.34
N LEU A 44 2.28 11.26 -0.97
CA LEU A 44 2.39 11.18 -2.43
C LEU A 44 1.09 11.58 -3.15
N MET A 45 -0.08 11.23 -2.59
CA MET A 45 -1.37 11.66 -3.13
C MET A 45 -1.54 13.17 -3.05
N ILE A 46 -1.18 13.78 -1.91
CA ILE A 46 -1.24 15.23 -1.72
C ILE A 46 -0.31 15.94 -2.71
N GLN A 47 0.90 15.44 -2.93
CA GLN A 47 1.83 15.98 -3.91
C GLN A 47 1.27 15.93 -5.34
N GLY A 48 0.58 14.85 -5.72
CA GLY A 48 -0.11 14.74 -7.00
C GLY A 48 -1.18 15.82 -7.18
N VAL A 49 -1.98 16.08 -6.14
CA VAL A 49 -2.99 17.15 -6.14
C VAL A 49 -2.33 18.53 -6.22
N ALA A 50 -1.28 18.77 -5.43
CA ALA A 50 -0.53 20.03 -5.42
C ALA A 50 0.01 20.38 -6.80
N LEU A 51 0.58 19.40 -7.51
CA LEU A 51 1.09 19.57 -8.87
C LEU A 51 -0.03 20.02 -9.83
N ASN A 52 -1.22 19.46 -9.71
CA ASN A 52 -2.37 19.83 -10.52
C ASN A 52 -2.82 21.27 -10.25
N PHE A 53 -2.82 21.72 -8.99
CA PHE A 53 -3.16 23.11 -8.64
C PHE A 53 -2.17 24.11 -9.26
N VAL A 54 -0.86 23.83 -9.18
CA VAL A 54 0.16 24.68 -9.82
C VAL A 54 -0.01 24.71 -11.34
N ALA A 55 -0.28 23.56 -11.95
CA ALA A 55 -0.47 23.44 -13.39
C ALA A 55 -1.66 24.29 -13.88
N PHE A 56 -2.81 24.22 -13.17
CA PHE A 56 -3.99 25.04 -13.49
C PHE A 56 -3.76 26.53 -13.26
N ALA A 57 -3.10 26.91 -12.16
CA ALA A 57 -2.79 28.31 -11.89
C ALA A 57 -1.89 28.91 -12.98
N ARG A 58 -0.85 28.17 -13.35
CA ARG A 58 0.04 28.57 -14.46
C ARG A 58 -0.72 28.72 -15.78
N HIS A 59 -1.64 27.80 -16.08
CA HIS A 59 -2.45 27.88 -17.30
C HIS A 59 -3.37 29.11 -17.32
N ARG A 60 -3.92 29.48 -16.17
CA ARG A 60 -4.78 30.68 -16.01
C ARG A 60 -3.98 31.99 -15.91
N GLY A 61 -2.66 31.93 -15.86
CA GLY A 61 -1.81 33.10 -15.74
C GLY A 61 -1.88 33.81 -14.37
N ASN A 62 -2.30 33.09 -13.32
CA ASN A 62 -2.36 33.64 -11.97
C ASN A 62 -1.44 32.86 -10.99
N LEU A 63 -1.20 33.45 -9.82
CA LEU A 63 -0.35 32.88 -8.77
C LEU A 63 -1.15 32.24 -7.61
N GLU A 64 -2.49 32.27 -7.67
CA GLU A 64 -3.34 31.81 -6.57
C GLU A 64 -3.11 30.33 -6.24
N GLY A 65 -3.03 29.47 -7.25
CA GLY A 65 -2.73 28.05 -7.03
C GLY A 65 -1.33 27.80 -6.49
N GLN A 66 -0.36 28.64 -6.85
CA GLN A 66 1.00 28.53 -6.30
C GLN A 66 1.02 28.96 -4.82
N GLY A 67 0.33 30.05 -4.47
CA GLY A 67 0.16 30.49 -3.08
C GLY A 67 -0.55 29.41 -2.23
N PHE A 68 -1.60 28.81 -2.78
CA PHE A 68 -2.32 27.72 -2.13
C PHE A 68 -1.42 26.49 -1.88
N VAL A 69 -0.59 26.13 -2.87
CA VAL A 69 0.32 24.97 -2.74
C VAL A 69 1.42 25.23 -1.71
N LEU A 70 1.94 26.47 -1.60
CA LEU A 70 2.88 26.82 -0.53
C LEU A 70 2.25 26.64 0.86
N PHE A 71 0.99 27.06 1.02
CA PHE A 71 0.24 26.81 2.25
C PHE A 71 0.05 25.30 2.51
N LEU A 72 -0.33 24.54 1.48
CA LEU A 72 -0.52 23.09 1.57
C LEU A 72 0.77 22.37 1.95
N LEU A 73 1.93 22.78 1.40
CA LEU A 73 3.24 22.24 1.78
C LEU A 73 3.60 22.53 3.24
N ALA A 74 3.29 23.73 3.75
CA ALA A 74 3.50 24.05 5.14
C ALA A 74 2.65 23.18 6.08
N VAL A 75 1.38 22.98 5.73
CA VAL A 75 0.46 22.08 6.48
C VAL A 75 0.96 20.65 6.42
N ALA A 76 1.35 20.15 5.25
CA ALA A 76 1.86 18.80 5.06
C ALA A 76 3.14 18.55 5.90
N ALA A 77 4.04 19.53 5.97
CA ALA A 77 5.23 19.42 6.81
C ALA A 77 4.90 19.34 8.31
N CYS A 78 3.90 20.09 8.79
CA CYS A 78 3.43 20.01 10.18
C CYS A 78 2.76 18.65 10.45
N GLU A 79 1.92 18.18 9.53
CA GLU A 79 1.24 16.89 9.62
C GLU A 79 2.26 15.75 9.64
N ALA A 80 3.30 15.81 8.79
CA ALA A 80 4.37 14.84 8.77
C ALA A 80 5.10 14.74 10.11
N ALA A 81 5.39 15.86 10.74
CA ALA A 81 6.05 15.88 12.04
C ALA A 81 5.19 15.20 13.12
N ILE A 82 3.89 15.49 13.16
CA ILE A 82 2.95 14.91 14.13
C ILE A 82 2.77 13.41 13.84
N ALA A 83 2.57 13.04 12.57
CA ALA A 83 2.37 11.64 12.17
C ALA A 83 3.58 10.77 12.52
N LEU A 84 4.80 11.24 12.23
CA LEU A 84 6.02 10.51 12.57
C LEU A 84 6.22 10.39 14.08
N ALA A 85 5.88 11.43 14.86
CA ALA A 85 5.93 11.38 16.32
C ALA A 85 4.96 10.33 16.87
N LEU A 86 3.71 10.29 16.37
CA LEU A 86 2.71 9.29 16.77
C LEU A 86 3.13 7.88 16.38
N ILE A 87 3.61 7.67 15.14
CA ILE A 87 4.11 6.37 14.68
C ILE A 87 5.28 5.89 15.56
N LEU A 88 6.18 6.79 15.97
CA LEU A 88 7.27 6.45 16.87
C LEU A 88 6.77 6.01 18.25
N VAL A 89 5.79 6.70 18.81
CA VAL A 89 5.17 6.31 20.09
C VAL A 89 4.50 4.95 19.98
N LEU A 90 3.72 4.73 18.91
CA LEU A 90 3.07 3.45 18.66
C LEU A 90 4.07 2.32 18.48
N TYR A 91 5.15 2.57 17.74
CA TYR A 91 6.23 1.60 17.58
C TYR A 91 6.89 1.22 18.91
N ARG A 92 7.14 2.19 19.80
CA ARG A 92 7.69 1.91 21.14
C ARG A 92 6.79 1.06 22.01
N THR A 93 5.47 1.13 21.80
CA THR A 93 4.48 0.38 22.58
C THR A 93 4.36 -1.08 22.12
N GLN A 94 4.35 -1.32 20.82
CA GLN A 94 4.10 -2.65 20.25
C GLN A 94 5.31 -3.26 19.52
N ASN A 95 6.41 -2.53 19.37
CA ASN A 95 7.58 -2.92 18.56
C ASN A 95 7.22 -3.33 17.12
N SER A 96 6.13 -2.83 16.59
CA SER A 96 5.63 -3.12 15.26
C SER A 96 5.01 -1.89 14.61
N LEU A 97 5.12 -1.81 13.29
CA LEU A 97 4.51 -0.77 12.47
C LEU A 97 3.27 -1.29 11.72
N ASP A 98 2.85 -2.52 11.99
CA ASP A 98 1.68 -3.12 11.34
C ASP A 98 0.40 -2.53 11.91
N VAL A 99 -0.39 -1.88 11.04
CA VAL A 99 -1.66 -1.26 11.40
C VAL A 99 -2.70 -2.28 11.89
N SER A 100 -2.59 -3.55 11.46
CA SER A 100 -3.54 -4.59 11.84
C SER A 100 -3.53 -4.89 13.35
N LEU A 101 -2.40 -4.66 14.02
CA LEU A 101 -2.28 -4.84 15.47
C LEU A 101 -3.13 -3.83 16.25
N TRP A 102 -3.47 -2.71 15.62
CA TRP A 102 -4.25 -1.63 16.23
C TRP A 102 -5.75 -1.73 15.92
N GLN A 103 -6.18 -2.72 15.14
CA GLN A 103 -7.60 -2.97 14.87
C GLN A 103 -8.35 -3.50 16.08
N ASN A 104 -7.64 -4.02 17.07
CA ASN A 104 -8.23 -4.53 18.29
C ASN A 104 -8.50 -3.39 19.31
N LEU A 105 -9.45 -2.51 18.97
CA LEU A 105 -9.90 -1.39 19.79
C LEU A 105 -10.82 -1.83 20.93
N ARG A 106 -10.49 -2.94 21.60
CA ARG A 106 -11.27 -3.40 22.75
C ARG A 106 -10.99 -2.53 23.97
N GLU A 107 -12.03 -2.14 24.65
CA GLU A 107 -11.92 -1.63 26.01
C GLU A 107 -11.43 -2.75 26.95
N GLU A 108 -10.56 -2.40 27.88
CA GLU A 108 -10.09 -3.34 28.91
C GLU A 108 -11.31 -3.92 29.64
N GLY A 109 -11.52 -5.24 29.56
CA GLY A 109 -12.59 -5.96 30.22
C GLY A 109 -13.67 -6.56 29.31
N LEU A 110 -13.64 -6.28 28.00
CA LEU A 110 -14.54 -6.97 27.05
C LEU A 110 -13.92 -8.29 26.58
N GLU A 111 -14.71 -9.36 26.62
CA GLU A 111 -14.30 -10.66 26.10
C GLU A 111 -14.02 -10.61 24.60
N PRO A 112 -13.08 -11.43 24.08
CA PRO A 112 -12.84 -11.54 22.65
C PRO A 112 -14.12 -11.91 21.92
N ILE A 113 -14.54 -11.10 20.97
CA ILE A 113 -15.56 -11.52 20.00
C ILE A 113 -14.87 -12.62 19.16
N VAL A 114 -15.15 -13.86 19.51
CA VAL A 114 -14.74 -15.02 18.70
C VAL A 114 -15.76 -15.11 17.58
N ASP A 115 -15.25 -15.11 16.36
CA ASP A 115 -16.10 -15.34 15.18
C ASP A 115 -16.56 -16.82 15.27
N GLU A 116 -17.80 -17.04 15.72
CA GLU A 116 -18.40 -18.36 15.89
C GLU A 116 -18.90 -18.93 14.55
N GLU A 117 -18.75 -18.22 13.45
CA GLU A 117 -19.08 -18.76 12.15
C GLU A 117 -18.17 -19.96 11.85
N PRO A 118 -18.75 -21.17 11.75
CA PRO A 118 -17.97 -22.33 11.35
C PRO A 118 -17.39 -22.05 9.95
N LEU A 119 -16.06 -22.07 9.86
CA LEU A 119 -15.39 -21.98 8.56
C LEU A 119 -16.09 -22.96 7.61
N PRO A 120 -16.50 -22.53 6.41
CA PRO A 120 -17.04 -23.43 5.41
C PRO A 120 -16.05 -24.58 5.28
N LEU A 121 -16.54 -25.81 5.52
CA LEU A 121 -15.73 -27.02 5.40
C LEU A 121 -14.99 -26.90 4.07
N ALA A 122 -13.67 -26.78 4.13
CA ALA A 122 -12.86 -26.81 2.92
C ALA A 122 -13.34 -28.03 2.10
N PRO A 123 -13.63 -27.88 0.81
CA PRO A 123 -13.99 -29.00 -0.03
C PRO A 123 -12.97 -30.08 0.25
N LEU A 124 -13.44 -31.28 0.62
CA LEU A 124 -12.56 -32.43 0.86
C LEU A 124 -11.54 -32.41 -0.27
N GLU A 125 -10.26 -32.22 0.08
CA GLU A 125 -9.19 -32.23 -0.92
C GLU A 125 -9.46 -33.43 -1.84
N GLU A 126 -9.90 -33.18 -3.05
CA GLU A 126 -9.89 -34.22 -4.09
C GLU A 126 -8.44 -34.69 -4.11
N LYS A 127 -8.24 -35.93 -3.65
CA LYS A 127 -6.96 -36.58 -3.59
C LYS A 127 -6.28 -36.36 -4.92
N SER A 128 -5.32 -35.43 -4.95
CA SER A 128 -4.53 -35.16 -6.15
C SER A 128 -4.06 -36.51 -6.70
N PRO A 129 -4.31 -36.85 -7.97
CA PRO A 129 -3.92 -38.12 -8.52
C PRO A 129 -2.42 -38.32 -8.24
N SER A 130 -2.11 -39.26 -7.38
CA SER A 130 -0.72 -39.63 -7.09
C SER A 130 -0.12 -40.22 -8.36
N LEU A 131 0.96 -39.62 -8.85
CA LEU A 131 1.72 -40.20 -9.94
C LEU A 131 2.11 -41.63 -9.55
N THR A 132 1.82 -42.59 -10.40
CA THR A 132 2.29 -43.97 -10.26
C THR A 132 3.83 -43.93 -10.19
N VAL A 133 4.40 -44.69 -9.24
CA VAL A 133 5.85 -44.81 -9.13
C VAL A 133 6.42 -45.25 -10.49
N ALA A 134 7.23 -44.39 -11.09
CA ALA A 134 7.82 -44.65 -12.41
C ALA A 134 8.95 -45.67 -12.28
N GLY A 135 8.58 -46.93 -12.55
CA GLY A 135 9.54 -48.00 -12.76
C GLY A 135 10.31 -48.50 -11.53
N PRO A 136 10.98 -49.65 -11.62
CA PRO A 136 11.88 -50.15 -10.59
C PRO A 136 13.09 -49.20 -10.47
N GLY A 137 13.44 -48.85 -9.21
CA GLY A 137 14.62 -48.05 -8.92
C GLY A 137 15.90 -48.68 -9.48
N PRO A 138 16.95 -47.87 -9.77
CA PRO A 138 18.20 -48.37 -10.26
C PRO A 138 18.76 -49.42 -9.28
N ALA A 139 19.22 -50.58 -9.81
CA ALA A 139 19.86 -51.62 -9.03
C ALA A 139 21.05 -51.03 -8.29
N GLN A 140 21.12 -51.26 -6.98
CA GLN A 140 22.29 -50.85 -6.20
C GLN A 140 23.48 -51.68 -6.67
N PRO A 141 24.65 -51.10 -6.91
CA PRO A 141 25.85 -51.86 -7.20
C PRO A 141 26.19 -52.76 -6.01
N GLU A 142 26.35 -54.07 -6.29
CA GLU A 142 26.86 -55.01 -5.28
C GLU A 142 28.24 -54.54 -4.83
N GLU A 143 28.35 -54.23 -3.50
CA GLU A 143 29.64 -54.03 -2.89
C GLU A 143 30.40 -55.36 -2.92
N THR A 144 31.30 -55.52 -3.87
CA THR A 144 32.29 -56.59 -3.82
C THR A 144 33.26 -56.25 -2.72
N SER A 145 33.04 -56.86 -1.55
CA SER A 145 34.04 -56.91 -0.48
C SER A 145 35.24 -57.74 -0.95
N HIS A 146 36.30 -57.03 -1.36
CA HIS A 146 37.59 -57.69 -1.52
C HIS A 146 38.24 -57.79 -0.16
N VAL A 147 38.39 -59.04 0.28
CA VAL A 147 39.27 -59.51 1.36
C VAL A 147 40.71 -59.17 1.01
#